data_433957ee7a93eb841fcd09bd34f1b6ce
#
_entry.id   433957ee7a93eb841fcd09bd34f1b6ce
#
_cell.length_a   1.000
_cell.length_b   1.000
_cell.length_c   1.000
_cell.angle_alpha   90.00
_cell.angle_beta   90.00
_cell.angle_gamma   90.00
#
_symmetry.space_group_name_H-M   'P 1'
#
loop_
_entity.id
_entity.type
_entity.pdbx_description
1 polymer ?
#
loop_
_entity_poly.entity_id
_entity_poly.type
_entity_poly.pdbx_seq_one_letter_code
_entity_poly.pdbx_strand_id
1 'polypeptide(L)'
;MNDKVKVIAEIGINHQGNFELMKKMMLAAKKCGVDYVKSQKREPKVCLTEEQYNRIYDSPNSFGKTYGEHKENLEFSVEQWEELQKYAEKINVKMFMSVFDEVSADKMNKMGMELFKIGSAEVTKLSLLEQVKSFNKPIIISSGMSTIEEI
;
A
#
# COMPACT_ATOMS: atom_id res chain seq x y z
N MET A 1 -10.43 19.16 23.19
CA MET A 1 -10.20 18.61 21.83
C MET A 1 -11.01 17.34 21.72
N ASN A 2 -11.95 17.28 20.79
CA ASN A 2 -12.76 16.07 20.61
C ASN A 2 -11.98 15.18 19.61
N ASP A 3 -10.94 14.51 20.10
CA ASP A 3 -10.12 13.62 19.28
C ASP A 3 -10.88 12.32 19.03
N LYS A 4 -11.78 12.38 18.06
CA LYS A 4 -12.46 11.18 17.59
C LYS A 4 -11.44 10.20 17.04
N VAL A 5 -11.43 8.97 17.55
CA VAL A 5 -10.61 7.88 17.03
C VAL A 5 -10.87 7.71 15.54
N LYS A 6 -9.81 7.61 14.75
CA LYS A 6 -9.88 7.34 13.33
C LYS A 6 -9.79 5.85 13.05
N VAL A 7 -10.72 5.35 12.26
CA VAL A 7 -10.78 3.93 11.88
C VAL A 7 -10.27 3.76 10.45
N ILE A 8 -9.31 2.87 10.28
CA ILE A 8 -8.69 2.55 9.00
C ILE A 8 -9.05 1.12 8.63
N ALA A 9 -9.71 0.92 7.49
CA ALA A 9 -9.90 -0.41 6.92
C ALA A 9 -8.68 -0.82 6.09
N GLU A 10 -7.99 -1.87 6.50
CA GLU A 10 -6.88 -2.46 5.75
C GLU A 10 -7.41 -3.36 4.64
N ILE A 11 -7.43 -2.89 3.42
CA ILE A 11 -7.74 -3.70 2.24
C ILE A 11 -6.49 -4.50 1.82
N GLY A 12 -5.32 -3.88 1.93
CA GLY A 12 -4.06 -4.51 1.57
C GLY A 12 -4.05 -4.93 0.10
N ILE A 13 -3.84 -6.22 -0.14
CA ILE A 13 -3.88 -6.86 -1.46
C ILE A 13 -5.07 -7.85 -1.60
N ASN A 14 -6.04 -7.79 -0.69
CA ASN A 14 -7.20 -8.70 -0.73
C ASN A 14 -8.09 -8.51 -1.96
N HIS A 15 -7.90 -7.42 -2.70
CA HIS A 15 -8.53 -7.20 -4.00
C HIS A 15 -8.01 -8.16 -5.09
N GLN A 16 -6.91 -8.89 -4.87
CA GLN A 16 -6.38 -9.93 -5.75
C GLN A 16 -6.11 -9.46 -7.20
N GLY A 17 -5.66 -8.21 -7.39
CA GLY A 17 -5.50 -7.59 -8.70
C GLY A 17 -6.81 -7.27 -9.43
N ASN A 18 -7.97 -7.49 -8.80
CA ASN A 18 -9.27 -7.23 -9.39
C ASN A 18 -9.77 -5.83 -9.03
N PHE A 19 -9.83 -4.97 -10.04
CA PHE A 19 -10.19 -3.56 -9.90
C PHE A 19 -11.63 -3.36 -9.37
N GLU A 20 -12.60 -4.12 -9.88
CA GLU A 20 -13.98 -4.02 -9.42
C GLU A 20 -14.17 -4.59 -8.01
N LEU A 21 -13.40 -5.61 -7.64
CA LEU A 21 -13.39 -6.10 -6.27
C LEU A 21 -12.85 -5.04 -5.31
N MET A 22 -11.77 -4.33 -5.69
CA MET A 22 -11.24 -3.21 -4.90
C MET A 22 -12.31 -2.16 -4.61
N LYS A 23 -13.06 -1.71 -5.64
CA LYS A 23 -14.16 -0.75 -5.47
C LYS A 23 -15.26 -1.27 -4.54
N LYS A 24 -15.62 -2.55 -4.65
CA LYS A 24 -16.61 -3.19 -3.76
C LYS A 24 -16.13 -3.19 -2.30
N MET A 25 -14.85 -3.49 -2.07
CA MET A 25 -14.25 -3.48 -0.73
C MET A 25 -14.22 -2.06 -0.15
N MET A 26 -13.84 -1.06 -0.94
CA MET A 26 -13.88 0.35 -0.53
C MET A 26 -15.29 0.79 -0.14
N LEU A 27 -16.31 0.42 -0.93
CA LEU A 27 -17.70 0.74 -0.63
C LEU A 27 -18.20 0.03 0.63
N ALA A 28 -17.82 -1.23 0.83
CA ALA A 28 -18.15 -1.98 2.04
C ALA A 28 -17.51 -1.33 3.29
N ALA A 29 -16.24 -0.99 3.22
CA ALA A 29 -15.54 -0.26 4.28
C ALA A 29 -16.24 1.07 4.62
N LYS A 30 -16.62 1.84 3.58
CA LYS A 30 -17.37 3.09 3.75
C LYS A 30 -18.71 2.86 4.47
N LYS A 31 -19.46 1.81 4.11
CA LYS A 31 -20.73 1.46 4.79
C LYS A 31 -20.53 1.10 6.27
N CYS A 32 -19.37 0.57 6.62
CA CYS A 32 -18.98 0.30 8.01
C CYS A 32 -18.56 1.57 8.79
N GLY A 33 -18.52 2.74 8.14
CA GLY A 33 -18.25 4.02 8.80
C GLY A 33 -16.77 4.30 9.04
N VAL A 34 -15.85 3.67 8.30
CA VAL A 34 -14.41 3.94 8.43
C VAL A 34 -14.05 5.33 7.92
N ASP A 35 -13.02 5.93 8.50
CA ASP A 35 -12.46 7.22 8.05
C ASP A 35 -11.55 7.04 6.84
N TYR A 36 -10.80 5.93 6.80
CA TYR A 36 -9.81 5.65 5.76
C TYR A 36 -9.90 4.20 5.26
N VAL A 37 -9.54 4.03 4.00
CA VAL A 37 -9.14 2.73 3.45
C VAL A 37 -7.64 2.73 3.18
N LYS A 38 -6.95 1.63 3.48
CA LYS A 38 -5.53 1.49 3.21
C LYS A 38 -5.28 0.29 2.31
N SER A 39 -4.44 0.48 1.30
CA SER A 39 -3.94 -0.57 0.44
C SER A 39 -2.41 -0.57 0.43
N GLN A 40 -1.81 -1.20 -0.55
CA GLN A 40 -0.36 -1.36 -0.67
C GLN A 40 0.06 -1.01 -2.09
N LYS A 41 1.24 -0.41 -2.23
CA LYS A 41 1.90 -0.22 -3.52
C LYS A 41 3.36 -0.63 -3.42
N ARG A 42 3.77 -1.48 -4.31
CA ARG A 42 5.15 -1.90 -4.48
C ARG A 42 5.50 -2.00 -5.96
N GLU A 43 6.78 -1.96 -6.23
CA GLU A 43 7.34 -2.30 -7.52
C GLU A 43 8.08 -3.63 -7.36
N PRO A 44 7.49 -4.78 -7.75
CA PRO A 44 8.06 -6.10 -7.43
C PRO A 44 9.50 -6.27 -7.87
N LYS A 45 9.88 -5.72 -9.05
CA LYS A 45 11.26 -5.77 -9.56
C LYS A 45 12.25 -4.91 -8.79
N VAL A 46 11.77 -3.95 -8.01
CA VAL A 46 12.59 -3.12 -7.11
C VAL A 46 12.69 -3.76 -5.71
N CYS A 47 11.60 -4.38 -5.26
CA CYS A 47 11.52 -4.97 -3.93
C CYS A 47 12.18 -6.35 -3.81
N LEU A 48 12.30 -7.09 -4.92
CA LEU A 48 12.77 -8.48 -4.94
C LEU A 48 14.13 -8.57 -5.64
N THR A 49 15.01 -9.43 -5.11
CA THR A 49 16.18 -9.87 -5.87
C THR A 49 15.75 -10.71 -7.05
N GLU A 50 16.61 -10.86 -8.06
CA GLU A 50 16.33 -11.72 -9.23
C GLU A 50 16.02 -13.16 -8.81
N GLU A 51 16.73 -13.70 -7.83
CA GLU A 51 16.49 -15.02 -7.26
C GLU A 51 15.10 -15.13 -6.62
N GLN A 52 14.74 -14.15 -5.78
CA GLN A 52 13.41 -14.10 -5.13
C GLN A 52 12.29 -13.95 -6.16
N TYR A 53 12.49 -13.11 -7.18
CA TYR A 53 11.52 -12.88 -8.24
C TYR A 53 11.24 -14.16 -9.04
N ASN A 54 12.29 -14.89 -9.42
CA ASN A 54 12.21 -16.09 -10.27
C ASN A 54 11.89 -17.37 -9.47
N ARG A 55 11.87 -17.31 -8.14
CA ARG A 55 11.53 -18.45 -7.31
C ARG A 55 10.14 -18.97 -7.66
N ILE A 56 10.02 -20.29 -7.94
CA ILE A 56 8.73 -20.94 -8.17
C ILE A 56 7.82 -20.71 -6.96
N TYR A 57 6.60 -20.28 -7.23
CA TYR A 57 5.59 -20.05 -6.20
C TYR A 57 4.42 -21.02 -6.38
N ASP A 58 4.62 -22.24 -5.90
CA ASP A 58 3.63 -23.31 -5.94
C ASP A 58 2.69 -23.17 -4.73
N SER A 59 1.59 -22.48 -4.94
CA SER A 59 0.55 -22.24 -3.93
C SER A 59 -0.82 -22.23 -4.59
N PRO A 60 -1.86 -22.80 -3.97
CA PRO A 60 -3.23 -22.75 -4.48
C PRO A 60 -3.76 -21.31 -4.62
N ASN A 61 -3.13 -20.33 -3.95
CA ASN A 61 -3.46 -18.92 -4.03
C ASN A 61 -2.47 -18.13 -4.91
N SER A 62 -1.70 -18.79 -5.76
CA SER A 62 -0.77 -18.12 -6.67
C SER A 62 -1.50 -17.48 -7.84
N PHE A 63 -1.09 -16.26 -8.17
CA PHE A 63 -1.51 -15.51 -9.36
C PHE A 63 -0.42 -15.49 -10.45
N GLY A 64 0.61 -16.34 -10.35
CA GLY A 64 1.70 -16.46 -11.31
C GLY A 64 2.54 -17.70 -11.06
N LYS A 65 3.41 -18.07 -11.98
CA LYS A 65 4.30 -19.22 -11.86
C LYS A 65 5.45 -18.95 -10.87
N THR A 66 5.93 -17.71 -10.86
CA THR A 66 6.98 -17.27 -9.95
C THR A 66 6.43 -16.33 -8.89
N TYR A 67 7.21 -16.12 -7.84
CA TYR A 67 6.84 -15.19 -6.78
C TYR A 67 6.75 -13.74 -7.28
N GLY A 68 7.63 -13.35 -8.21
CA GLY A 68 7.58 -12.05 -8.86
C GLY A 68 6.31 -11.86 -9.69
N GLU A 69 5.98 -12.82 -10.58
CA GLU A 69 4.73 -12.79 -11.34
C GLU A 69 3.50 -12.73 -10.45
N HIS A 70 3.46 -13.52 -9.36
CA HIS A 70 2.40 -13.44 -8.37
C HIS A 70 2.25 -12.02 -7.80
N LYS A 71 3.37 -11.37 -7.46
CA LYS A 71 3.32 -10.00 -6.92
C LYS A 71 2.90 -8.99 -7.96
N GLU A 72 3.35 -9.10 -9.22
CA GLU A 72 2.94 -8.21 -10.31
C GLU A 72 1.44 -8.29 -10.59
N ASN A 73 0.88 -9.50 -10.61
CA ASN A 73 -0.56 -9.71 -10.83
C ASN A 73 -1.45 -9.15 -9.71
N LEU A 74 -0.89 -8.83 -8.56
CA LEU A 74 -1.58 -8.18 -7.45
C LEU A 74 -1.48 -6.65 -7.48
N GLU A 75 -0.65 -6.08 -8.37
CA GLU A 75 -0.44 -4.64 -8.44
C GLU A 75 -1.39 -3.98 -9.44
N PHE A 76 -1.79 -2.77 -9.13
CA PHE A 76 -2.49 -1.88 -10.08
C PHE A 76 -1.52 -0.89 -10.71
N SER A 77 -1.84 -0.45 -11.94
CA SER A 77 -1.13 0.65 -12.58
C SER A 77 -1.38 1.98 -11.85
N VAL A 78 -0.60 3.01 -12.17
CA VAL A 78 -0.80 4.35 -11.60
C VAL A 78 -2.17 4.89 -12.00
N GLU A 79 -2.57 4.71 -13.26
CA GLU A 79 -3.85 5.17 -13.80
C GLU A 79 -5.03 4.48 -13.07
N GLN A 80 -4.91 3.20 -12.76
CA GLN A 80 -5.92 2.49 -11.97
C GLN A 80 -5.99 3.03 -10.53
N TRP A 81 -4.85 3.37 -9.93
CA TRP A 81 -4.84 3.98 -8.60
C TRP A 81 -5.44 5.39 -8.60
N GLU A 82 -5.20 6.19 -9.65
CA GLU A 82 -5.86 7.50 -9.82
C GLU A 82 -7.38 7.37 -9.94
N GLU A 83 -7.86 6.37 -10.70
CA GLU A 83 -9.29 6.09 -10.77
C GLU A 83 -9.88 5.67 -9.41
N LEU A 84 -9.16 4.84 -8.66
CA LEU A 84 -9.57 4.41 -7.31
C LEU A 84 -9.58 5.59 -6.33
N GLN A 85 -8.65 6.53 -6.46
CA GLN A 85 -8.65 7.76 -5.65
C GLN A 85 -9.88 8.62 -5.96
N LYS A 86 -10.19 8.84 -7.23
CA LYS A 86 -11.42 9.54 -7.64
C LYS A 86 -12.68 8.82 -7.15
N TYR A 87 -12.66 7.49 -7.17
CA TYR A 87 -13.76 6.70 -6.63
C TYR A 87 -13.88 6.85 -5.10
N ALA A 88 -12.76 6.85 -4.36
CA ALA A 88 -12.73 7.11 -2.92
C ALA A 88 -13.36 8.47 -2.58
N GLU A 89 -13.00 9.51 -3.31
CA GLU A 89 -13.56 10.86 -3.19
C GLU A 89 -15.08 10.84 -3.43
N LYS A 90 -15.52 10.19 -4.52
CA LYS A 90 -16.94 10.07 -4.87
C LYS A 90 -17.78 9.42 -3.77
N ILE A 91 -17.25 8.41 -3.10
CA ILE A 91 -17.93 7.72 -1.99
C ILE A 91 -17.64 8.36 -0.62
N ASN A 92 -16.87 9.46 -0.60
CA ASN A 92 -16.49 10.19 0.60
C ASN A 92 -15.78 9.30 1.65
N VAL A 93 -14.72 8.61 1.23
CA VAL A 93 -13.76 7.92 2.09
C VAL A 93 -12.35 8.34 1.69
N LYS A 94 -11.47 8.52 2.67
CA LYS A 94 -10.06 8.83 2.37
C LYS A 94 -9.29 7.55 2.06
N MET A 95 -8.33 7.63 1.14
CA MET A 95 -7.46 6.52 0.75
C MET A 95 -5.99 6.87 0.97
N PHE A 96 -5.21 5.90 1.44
CA PHE A 96 -3.75 6.00 1.50
C PHE A 96 -3.07 4.64 1.34
N MET A 97 -1.75 4.64 1.23
CA MET A 97 -0.97 3.45 0.88
C MET A 97 0.12 3.13 1.90
N SER A 98 0.38 1.84 2.06
CA SER A 98 1.71 1.37 2.45
C SER A 98 2.59 1.34 1.20
N VAL A 99 3.76 1.95 1.27
CA VAL A 99 4.77 1.92 0.23
C VAL A 99 5.96 1.06 0.68
N PHE A 100 6.54 0.28 -0.23
CA PHE A 100 7.58 -0.70 0.07
C PHE A 100 8.92 -0.38 -0.58
N ASP A 101 8.92 0.60 -1.48
CA ASP A 101 10.09 1.04 -2.22
C ASP A 101 9.96 2.50 -2.63
N GLU A 102 11.09 3.09 -3.00
CA GLU A 102 11.22 4.49 -3.35
C GLU A 102 10.45 4.86 -4.62
N VAL A 103 10.39 3.94 -5.60
CA VAL A 103 9.67 4.15 -6.86
C VAL A 103 8.16 4.23 -6.60
N SER A 104 7.65 3.32 -5.77
CA SER A 104 6.25 3.33 -5.34
C SER A 104 5.92 4.57 -4.52
N ALA A 105 6.81 4.99 -3.61
CA ALA A 105 6.62 6.19 -2.82
C ALA A 105 6.52 7.46 -3.70
N ASP A 106 7.41 7.60 -4.68
CA ASP A 106 7.42 8.72 -5.62
C ASP A 106 6.13 8.74 -6.49
N LYS A 107 5.74 7.58 -7.05
CA LYS A 107 4.50 7.45 -7.82
C LYS A 107 3.27 7.90 -7.01
N MET A 108 3.14 7.43 -5.78
CA MET A 108 2.01 7.80 -4.90
C MET A 108 2.07 9.27 -4.46
N ASN A 109 3.26 9.83 -4.25
CA ASN A 109 3.40 11.24 -3.96
C ASN A 109 2.97 12.13 -5.15
N LYS A 110 3.40 11.79 -6.37
CA LYS A 110 3.00 12.48 -7.60
C LYS A 110 1.49 12.41 -7.85
N MET A 111 0.86 11.32 -7.49
CA MET A 111 -0.59 11.14 -7.54
C MET A 111 -1.34 12.01 -6.50
N GLY A 112 -0.63 12.69 -5.59
CA GLY A 112 -1.24 13.55 -4.58
C GLY A 112 -1.65 12.85 -3.28
N MET A 113 -1.12 11.65 -2.99
CA MET A 113 -1.39 10.95 -1.74
C MET A 113 -1.01 11.82 -0.53
N GLU A 114 -1.94 11.98 0.42
CA GLU A 114 -1.77 12.90 1.57
C GLU A 114 -1.23 12.24 2.83
N LEU A 115 -1.22 10.92 2.90
CA LEU A 115 -0.79 10.13 4.05
C LEU A 115 -0.06 8.89 3.59
N PHE A 116 1.07 8.58 4.21
CA PHE A 116 1.88 7.40 3.90
C PHE A 116 1.96 6.44 5.07
N LYS A 117 2.13 5.16 4.77
CA LYS A 117 2.38 4.12 5.76
C LYS A 117 3.69 3.42 5.41
N ILE A 118 4.54 3.29 6.41
CA ILE A 118 5.75 2.45 6.37
C ILE A 118 5.47 1.18 7.19
N GLY A 119 5.59 0.03 6.53
CA GLY A 119 5.44 -1.27 7.18
C GLY A 119 6.59 -1.57 8.15
N SER A 120 6.39 -2.51 9.05
CA SER A 120 7.43 -2.89 10.02
C SER A 120 8.67 -3.51 9.36
N ALA A 121 8.51 -4.15 8.20
CA ALA A 121 9.64 -4.70 7.45
C ALA A 121 10.50 -3.63 6.76
N GLU A 122 9.95 -2.42 6.55
CA GLU A 122 10.60 -1.31 5.85
C GLU A 122 11.15 -0.24 6.81
N VAL A 123 10.94 -0.37 8.12
CA VAL A 123 11.34 0.67 9.09
C VAL A 123 12.84 0.91 9.16
N THR A 124 13.66 -0.06 8.76
CA THR A 124 15.11 0.05 8.68
C THR A 124 15.65 0.47 7.30
N LYS A 125 14.74 0.67 6.31
CA LYS A 125 15.12 1.19 4.98
C LYS A 125 15.26 2.71 5.03
N LEU A 126 16.44 3.19 5.44
CA LEU A 126 16.69 4.63 5.65
C LEU A 126 16.43 5.46 4.39
N SER A 127 16.80 4.97 3.20
CA SER A 127 16.55 5.66 1.92
C SER A 127 15.06 5.91 1.66
N LEU A 128 14.22 4.91 1.90
CA LEU A 128 12.77 5.04 1.78
C LEU A 128 12.21 6.02 2.82
N LEU A 129 12.69 5.95 4.07
CA LEU A 129 12.26 6.86 5.14
C LEU A 129 12.62 8.31 4.82
N GLU A 130 13.85 8.57 4.39
CA GLU A 130 14.33 9.90 4.00
C GLU A 130 13.50 10.47 2.83
N GLN A 131 13.24 9.65 1.83
CA GLN A 131 12.41 10.07 0.70
C GLN A 131 10.97 10.40 1.12
N VAL A 132 10.31 9.51 1.88
CA VAL A 132 8.93 9.76 2.31
C VAL A 132 8.86 10.96 3.26
N LYS A 133 9.87 11.16 4.13
CA LYS A 133 10.02 12.36 4.96
C LYS A 133 10.09 13.64 4.10
N SER A 134 10.81 13.59 2.96
CA SER A 134 10.98 14.77 2.08
C SER A 134 9.66 15.26 1.46
N PHE A 135 8.63 14.43 1.43
CA PHE A 135 7.31 14.82 0.94
C PHE A 135 6.55 15.78 1.88
N ASN A 136 7.02 15.95 3.11
CA ASN A 136 6.39 16.80 4.13
C ASN A 136 4.92 16.47 4.38
N LYS A 137 4.58 15.19 4.39
CA LYS A 137 3.24 14.65 4.62
C LYS A 137 3.21 13.79 5.87
N PRO A 138 2.05 13.61 6.52
CA PRO A 138 1.92 12.69 7.64
C PRO A 138 2.36 11.26 7.28
N ILE A 139 3.04 10.61 8.22
CA ILE A 139 3.54 9.24 8.06
C ILE A 139 3.10 8.42 9.26
N ILE A 140 2.56 7.23 9.00
CA ILE A 140 2.32 6.22 10.02
C ILE A 140 3.43 5.17 9.87
N ILE A 141 4.15 4.86 10.94
CA ILE A 141 5.22 3.87 10.95
C ILE A 141 4.86 2.74 11.90
N SER A 142 5.01 1.49 11.44
CA SER A 142 4.96 0.30 12.31
C SER A 142 6.38 -0.15 12.64
N SER A 143 6.61 -0.45 13.91
CA SER A 143 7.94 -0.81 14.45
C SER A 143 8.03 -2.27 14.94
N GLY A 144 7.07 -3.13 14.60
CA GLY A 144 6.96 -4.48 15.15
C GLY A 144 8.06 -5.47 14.78
N MET A 145 8.96 -5.13 13.84
CA MET A 145 10.12 -5.95 13.45
C MET A 145 11.45 -5.26 13.79
N SER A 146 11.43 -4.31 14.71
CA SER A 146 12.60 -3.49 15.07
C SER A 146 12.86 -3.53 16.55
N THR A 147 14.12 -3.28 16.93
CA THR A 147 14.52 -3.02 18.31
C THR A 147 14.21 -1.58 18.70
N ILE A 148 14.30 -1.28 20.01
CA ILE A 148 14.09 0.10 20.51
C ILE A 148 15.17 1.05 19.95
N GLU A 149 16.38 0.53 19.75
CA GLU A 149 17.52 1.30 19.22
C GLU A 149 17.36 1.65 17.73
N GLU A 150 16.58 0.87 16.98
CA GLU A 150 16.29 1.10 15.55
C GLU A 150 15.11 2.05 15.31
N ILE A 151 14.31 2.35 16.34
CA ILE A 151 13.13 3.21 16.27
C ILE A 151 13.47 4.65 16.66
#